data_67b46795e5f79b778e7651a046d0a69f
#
_entry.id   67b46795e5f79b778e7651a046d0a69f
#
_cell.length_a   1.000
_cell.length_b   1.000
_cell.length_c   1.000
_cell.angle_alpha   90.00
_cell.angle_beta   90.00
_cell.angle_gamma   90.00
#
_symmetry.space_group_name_H-M   'P 1'
#
loop_
_entity.id
_entity.type
_entity.pdbx_description
1 polymer ?
#
loop_
_entity_poly.entity_id
_entity_poly.type
_entity_poly.pdbx_seq_one_letter_code
_entity_poly.pdbx_strand_id
1 'polypeptide(L)'
;MKFLHVGCGPKTKASTTRAFNSDEWEEIRFDIDEKVKPDIIGTMTDMSSVESGSVDAIYSSHNIEHLYPHEVGIALQEFHRVLKDDGFVMLTCPDLQSVCKLVAEDKLTEPAYTSPAGPIAPIDMLYGFRPSMAAGNLYMSHRSGFTQKTLIGTFKHFGFESVAGSRREKYFDLFCLASKKKLPENELVELAKQHFP
;
A
#
# COMPACT_ATOMS: atom_id res chain seq x y z
N MET A 1 -9.95 -18.20 0.76
CA MET A 1 -10.18 -16.73 0.75
C MET A 1 -9.49 -16.13 -0.49
N LYS A 2 -9.98 -14.98 -0.99
CA LYS A 2 -9.38 -14.28 -2.15
C LYS A 2 -8.84 -12.92 -1.74
N PHE A 3 -7.63 -12.57 -2.16
CA PHE A 3 -7.15 -11.20 -1.99
C PHE A 3 -6.74 -10.59 -3.34
N LEU A 4 -7.00 -9.29 -3.47
CA LEU A 4 -6.59 -8.50 -4.61
C LEU A 4 -5.23 -7.88 -4.31
N HIS A 5 -4.21 -8.23 -5.10
CA HIS A 5 -2.86 -7.66 -5.00
C HIS A 5 -2.76 -6.43 -5.91
N VAL A 6 -3.06 -5.27 -5.37
CA VAL A 6 -3.15 -4.01 -6.11
C VAL A 6 -1.76 -3.38 -6.26
N GLY A 7 -1.40 -3.04 -7.49
CA GLY A 7 -0.06 -2.57 -7.86
C GLY A 7 0.97 -3.68 -7.66
N CYS A 8 0.63 -4.88 -8.12
CA CYS A 8 1.42 -6.08 -7.86
C CYS A 8 2.81 -6.03 -8.51
N GLY A 9 2.98 -5.26 -9.59
CA GLY A 9 4.20 -5.30 -10.38
C GLY A 9 4.54 -6.73 -10.82
N PRO A 10 5.82 -7.10 -10.90
CA PRO A 10 6.23 -8.48 -11.22
C PRO A 10 6.15 -9.44 -10.01
N LYS A 11 5.67 -8.97 -8.86
CA LYS A 11 5.63 -9.75 -7.61
C LYS A 11 4.40 -10.67 -7.58
N THR A 12 4.47 -11.67 -6.71
CA THR A 12 3.38 -12.60 -6.40
C THR A 12 3.14 -12.62 -4.88
N LYS A 13 2.16 -13.40 -4.41
CA LYS A 13 1.86 -13.56 -2.98
C LYS A 13 3.07 -13.93 -2.13
N ALA A 14 4.08 -14.59 -2.72
CA ALA A 14 5.33 -14.93 -2.03
C ALA A 14 6.15 -13.70 -1.56
N SER A 15 5.87 -12.53 -2.14
CA SER A 15 6.49 -11.25 -1.78
C SER A 15 5.59 -10.35 -0.91
N THR A 16 4.45 -10.87 -0.46
CA THR A 16 3.50 -10.14 0.39
C THR A 16 3.74 -10.43 1.88
N THR A 17 2.73 -10.30 2.71
CA THR A 17 2.84 -10.66 4.13
C THR A 17 2.86 -12.18 4.32
N ARG A 18 3.38 -12.62 5.49
CA ARG A 18 3.41 -14.06 5.81
C ARG A 18 2.03 -14.70 5.74
N ALA A 19 0.98 -14.00 6.18
CA ALA A 19 -0.38 -14.52 6.15
C ALA A 19 -0.89 -14.73 4.73
N PHE A 20 -0.71 -13.76 3.84
CA PHE A 20 -1.14 -13.89 2.44
C PHE A 20 -0.35 -14.94 1.66
N ASN A 21 0.91 -15.23 2.06
CA ASN A 21 1.73 -16.28 1.44
C ASN A 21 1.39 -17.68 1.93
N SER A 22 0.13 -17.96 2.25
CA SER A 22 -0.36 -19.28 2.65
C SER A 22 -1.29 -19.88 1.59
N ASP A 23 -1.56 -21.19 1.69
CA ASP A 23 -2.47 -21.89 0.77
C ASP A 23 -3.95 -21.54 1.00
N GLU A 24 -4.25 -20.85 2.10
CA GLU A 24 -5.61 -20.36 2.40
C GLU A 24 -6.02 -19.19 1.51
N TRP A 25 -5.05 -18.50 0.88
CA TRP A 25 -5.26 -17.33 0.06
C TRP A 25 -5.00 -17.59 -1.42
N GLU A 26 -6.00 -17.29 -2.22
CA GLU A 26 -5.91 -17.16 -3.67
C GLU A 26 -5.58 -15.69 -4.01
N GLU A 27 -4.50 -15.47 -4.74
CA GLU A 27 -4.08 -14.15 -5.20
C GLU A 27 -4.76 -13.81 -6.53
N ILE A 28 -5.31 -12.59 -6.62
CA ILE A 28 -5.72 -11.97 -7.88
C ILE A 28 -4.83 -10.76 -8.07
N ARG A 29 -3.97 -10.79 -9.10
CA ARG A 29 -2.99 -9.72 -9.38
C ARG A 29 -3.66 -8.61 -10.19
N PHE A 30 -3.57 -7.38 -9.69
CA PHE A 30 -4.15 -6.19 -10.30
C PHE A 30 -3.06 -5.12 -10.49
N ASP A 31 -2.86 -4.62 -11.71
CA ASP A 31 -1.86 -3.60 -12.02
C ASP A 31 -2.27 -2.75 -13.22
N ILE A 32 -1.77 -1.52 -13.28
CA ILE A 32 -1.95 -0.62 -14.43
C ILE A 32 -1.01 -0.97 -15.60
N ASP A 33 0.15 -1.57 -15.31
CA ASP A 33 1.14 -1.92 -16.32
C ASP A 33 0.89 -3.33 -16.86
N GLU A 34 0.37 -3.44 -18.07
CA GLU A 34 0.15 -4.71 -18.77
C GLU A 34 1.43 -5.57 -18.93
N LYS A 35 2.62 -4.91 -18.93
CA LYS A 35 3.90 -5.60 -19.10
C LYS A 35 4.22 -6.55 -17.95
N VAL A 36 3.67 -6.30 -16.75
CA VAL A 36 3.86 -7.20 -15.60
C VAL A 36 2.91 -8.40 -15.62
N LYS A 37 2.02 -8.46 -16.64
CA LYS A 37 1.08 -9.55 -16.87
C LYS A 37 0.23 -9.84 -15.62
N PRO A 38 -0.54 -8.85 -15.13
CA PRO A 38 -1.47 -9.07 -14.04
C PRO A 38 -2.67 -9.90 -14.52
N ASP A 39 -3.47 -10.44 -13.60
CA ASP A 39 -4.72 -11.11 -13.93
C ASP A 39 -5.78 -10.10 -14.40
N ILE A 40 -5.74 -8.87 -13.84
CA ILE A 40 -6.63 -7.77 -14.20
C ILE A 40 -5.78 -6.52 -14.43
N ILE A 41 -5.97 -5.87 -15.58
CA ILE A 41 -5.38 -4.57 -15.89
C ILE A 41 -6.36 -3.48 -15.45
N GLY A 42 -5.89 -2.53 -14.64
CA GLY A 42 -6.72 -1.44 -14.12
C GLY A 42 -5.95 -0.48 -13.23
N THR A 43 -6.62 0.59 -12.81
CA THR A 43 -6.06 1.60 -11.90
C THR A 43 -6.80 1.58 -10.57
N MET A 44 -6.14 1.99 -9.49
CA MET A 44 -6.77 2.11 -8.17
C MET A 44 -7.98 3.07 -8.15
N THR A 45 -8.05 3.99 -9.11
CA THR A 45 -9.12 4.98 -9.25
C THR A 45 -10.28 4.52 -10.13
N ASP A 46 -10.11 3.38 -10.80
CA ASP A 46 -11.17 2.71 -11.58
C ASP A 46 -10.95 1.20 -11.51
N MET A 47 -11.66 0.55 -10.60
CA MET A 47 -11.66 -0.90 -10.42
C MET A 47 -12.96 -1.53 -10.93
N SER A 48 -13.60 -0.92 -11.94
CA SER A 48 -14.88 -1.41 -12.50
C SER A 48 -14.83 -2.85 -13.03
N SER A 49 -13.64 -3.33 -13.39
CA SER A 49 -13.37 -4.74 -13.75
C SER A 49 -13.44 -5.72 -12.58
N VAL A 50 -13.49 -5.22 -11.33
CA VAL A 50 -13.62 -6.03 -10.11
C VAL A 50 -15.02 -5.85 -9.55
N GLU A 51 -15.74 -6.97 -9.38
CA GLU A 51 -17.11 -6.97 -8.85
C GLU A 51 -17.15 -6.46 -7.41
N SER A 52 -18.21 -5.72 -7.06
CA SER A 52 -18.46 -5.25 -5.70
C SER A 52 -18.62 -6.41 -4.73
N GLY A 53 -17.99 -6.32 -3.55
CA GLY A 53 -18.10 -7.35 -2.52
C GLY A 53 -17.51 -8.71 -2.91
N SER A 54 -16.53 -8.76 -3.80
CA SER A 54 -16.02 -10.02 -4.37
C SER A 54 -14.75 -10.55 -3.71
N VAL A 55 -13.98 -9.71 -3.02
CA VAL A 55 -12.70 -10.10 -2.41
C VAL A 55 -12.73 -10.01 -0.88
N ASP A 56 -12.03 -10.93 -0.22
CA ASP A 56 -11.93 -10.99 1.23
C ASP A 56 -10.90 -9.99 1.77
N ALA A 57 -9.86 -9.67 0.97
CA ALA A 57 -8.85 -8.69 1.35
C ALA A 57 -8.24 -7.96 0.14
N ILE A 58 -7.60 -6.82 0.41
CA ILE A 58 -6.73 -6.11 -0.52
C ILE A 58 -5.34 -6.03 0.10
N TYR A 59 -4.32 -6.32 -0.69
CA TYR A 59 -2.93 -6.01 -0.38
C TYR A 59 -2.40 -4.99 -1.38
N SER A 60 -1.84 -3.88 -0.89
CA SER A 60 -1.21 -2.85 -1.71
C SER A 60 0.04 -2.32 -1.02
N SER A 61 1.18 -2.40 -1.67
CA SER A 61 2.47 -2.05 -1.08
C SER A 61 3.22 -1.06 -1.95
N HIS A 62 3.41 0.15 -1.42
CA HIS A 62 4.07 1.25 -2.12
C HIS A 62 3.40 1.58 -3.46
N ASN A 63 2.11 1.93 -3.38
CA ASN A 63 1.31 2.31 -4.55
C ASN A 63 0.45 3.55 -4.31
N ILE A 64 -0.13 3.72 -3.11
CA ILE A 64 -1.05 4.83 -2.83
C ILE A 64 -0.38 6.20 -2.95
N GLU A 65 0.93 6.27 -2.70
CA GLU A 65 1.74 7.47 -2.88
C GLU A 65 1.89 7.92 -4.33
N HIS A 66 1.62 7.04 -5.30
CA HIS A 66 1.64 7.36 -6.72
C HIS A 66 0.37 8.08 -7.20
N LEU A 67 -0.67 8.13 -6.38
CA LEU A 67 -1.90 8.87 -6.65
C LEU A 67 -1.75 10.35 -6.28
N TYR A 68 -2.41 11.23 -7.03
CA TYR A 68 -2.59 12.61 -6.59
C TYR A 68 -3.46 12.67 -5.33
N PRO A 69 -3.30 13.70 -4.47
CA PRO A 69 -4.06 13.79 -3.22
C PRO A 69 -5.59 13.69 -3.39
N HIS A 70 -6.14 14.22 -4.49
CA HIS A 70 -7.58 14.17 -4.79
C HIS A 70 -8.04 12.78 -5.29
N GLU A 71 -7.13 11.94 -5.77
CA GLU A 71 -7.43 10.59 -6.26
C GLU A 71 -7.45 9.56 -5.13
N VAL A 72 -6.75 9.82 -4.02
CA VAL A 72 -6.67 8.89 -2.88
C VAL A 72 -8.07 8.51 -2.38
N GLY A 73 -8.97 9.49 -2.28
CA GLY A 73 -10.35 9.21 -1.85
C GLY A 73 -11.11 8.31 -2.81
N ILE A 74 -10.91 8.49 -4.11
CA ILE A 74 -11.53 7.65 -5.15
C ILE A 74 -11.02 6.20 -5.01
N ALA A 75 -9.71 6.02 -4.86
CA ALA A 75 -9.13 4.69 -4.68
C ALA A 75 -9.63 3.98 -3.41
N LEU A 76 -9.76 4.69 -2.28
CA LEU A 76 -10.28 4.10 -1.04
C LEU A 76 -11.78 3.76 -1.13
N GLN A 77 -12.57 4.52 -1.89
CA GLN A 77 -13.96 4.16 -2.20
C GLN A 77 -14.04 2.90 -3.06
N GLU A 78 -13.18 2.76 -4.06
CA GLU A 78 -13.09 1.53 -4.86
C GLU A 78 -12.64 0.32 -4.01
N PHE A 79 -11.65 0.49 -3.15
CA PHE A 79 -11.24 -0.54 -2.20
C PHE A 79 -12.40 -0.98 -1.32
N HIS A 80 -13.13 -0.01 -0.76
CA HIS A 80 -14.30 -0.29 0.06
C HIS A 80 -15.42 -1.00 -0.73
N ARG A 81 -15.64 -0.64 -1.99
CA ARG A 81 -16.63 -1.24 -2.88
C ARG A 81 -16.33 -2.70 -3.20
N VAL A 82 -15.11 -3.03 -3.58
CA VAL A 82 -14.74 -4.39 -4.01
C VAL A 82 -14.58 -5.37 -2.85
N LEU A 83 -14.32 -4.88 -1.64
CA LEU A 83 -14.26 -5.70 -0.44
C LEU A 83 -15.64 -6.22 -0.03
N LYS A 84 -15.69 -7.48 0.40
CA LYS A 84 -16.82 -8.03 1.16
C LYS A 84 -17.04 -7.22 2.45
N ASP A 85 -18.20 -7.39 3.09
CA ASP A 85 -18.56 -6.62 4.28
C ASP A 85 -17.64 -6.87 5.49
N ASP A 86 -17.03 -8.04 5.57
CA ASP A 86 -16.04 -8.41 6.57
C ASP A 86 -14.58 -8.32 6.07
N GLY A 87 -14.38 -7.77 4.87
CA GLY A 87 -13.09 -7.64 4.24
C GLY A 87 -12.20 -6.54 4.84
N PHE A 88 -10.92 -6.62 4.54
CA PHE A 88 -9.92 -5.66 5.03
C PHE A 88 -8.88 -5.30 3.98
N VAL A 89 -8.21 -4.17 4.20
CA VAL A 89 -7.04 -3.71 3.43
C VAL A 89 -5.79 -3.87 4.27
N MET A 90 -4.74 -4.41 3.69
CA MET A 90 -3.37 -4.32 4.18
C MET A 90 -2.56 -3.46 3.22
N LEU A 91 -2.11 -2.29 3.69
CA LEU A 91 -1.42 -1.32 2.86
C LEU A 91 -0.10 -0.89 3.49
N THR A 92 0.91 -0.65 2.63
CA THR A 92 2.16 -0.01 3.04
C THR A 92 2.47 1.19 2.15
N CYS A 93 3.11 2.22 2.71
CA CYS A 93 3.60 3.38 1.98
C CYS A 93 4.78 4.02 2.72
N PRO A 94 5.56 4.94 2.10
CA PRO A 94 6.61 5.66 2.79
C PRO A 94 6.08 6.47 3.99
N ASP A 95 6.87 6.50 5.09
CA ASP A 95 6.61 7.36 6.24
C ASP A 95 7.18 8.76 6.00
N LEU A 96 6.36 9.64 5.47
CA LEU A 96 6.75 11.01 5.17
C LEU A 96 7.35 11.74 6.39
N GLN A 97 6.84 11.47 7.59
CA GLN A 97 7.35 12.12 8.81
C GLN A 97 8.79 11.72 9.12
N SER A 98 9.11 10.43 8.98
CA SER A 98 10.47 9.93 9.23
C SER A 98 11.44 10.37 8.14
N VAL A 99 11.00 10.40 6.89
CA VAL A 99 11.79 10.90 5.75
C VAL A 99 12.11 12.40 5.91
N CYS A 100 11.13 13.21 6.29
CA CYS A 100 11.31 14.66 6.53
C CYS A 100 12.30 14.97 7.64
N LYS A 101 12.50 14.10 8.64
CA LYS A 101 13.55 14.26 9.65
C LYS A 101 14.94 14.22 9.02
N LEU A 102 15.20 13.27 8.11
CA LEU A 102 16.47 13.19 7.39
C LEU A 102 16.71 14.41 6.50
N VAL A 103 15.64 14.90 5.86
CA VAL A 103 15.71 16.13 5.05
C VAL A 103 16.07 17.35 5.92
N ALA A 104 15.47 17.45 7.10
CA ALA A 104 15.78 18.53 8.04
C ALA A 104 17.22 18.47 8.60
N GLU A 105 17.87 17.29 8.53
CA GLU A 105 19.28 17.07 8.86
C GLU A 105 20.22 17.25 7.65
N ASP A 106 19.72 17.80 6.53
CA ASP A 106 20.46 18.00 5.26
C ASP A 106 20.98 16.70 4.60
N LYS A 107 20.27 15.57 4.84
CA LYS A 107 20.61 14.24 4.30
C LYS A 107 19.76 13.85 3.07
N LEU A 108 19.29 14.83 2.29
CA LEU A 108 18.34 14.60 1.18
C LEU A 108 18.81 13.53 0.19
N THR A 109 20.11 13.50 -0.12
CA THR A 109 20.69 12.60 -1.12
C THR A 109 21.57 11.50 -0.56
N GLU A 110 21.76 11.47 0.76
CA GLU A 110 22.53 10.42 1.42
C GLU A 110 21.69 9.13 1.50
N PRO A 111 22.26 7.94 1.26
CA PRO A 111 21.54 6.68 1.41
C PRO A 111 21.02 6.48 2.84
N ALA A 112 19.69 6.36 2.99
CA ALA A 112 19.05 6.06 4.27
C ALA A 112 19.08 4.56 4.58
N TYR A 113 18.92 3.72 3.56
CA TYR A 113 19.03 2.26 3.63
C TYR A 113 19.32 1.66 2.25
N THR A 114 19.64 0.36 2.22
CA THR A 114 19.83 -0.39 0.98
C THR A 114 18.69 -1.37 0.79
N SER A 115 18.03 -1.29 -0.35
CA SER A 115 17.00 -2.23 -0.82
C SER A 115 17.59 -3.22 -1.84
N PRO A 116 16.84 -4.25 -2.26
CA PRO A 116 17.24 -5.10 -3.39
C PRO A 116 17.47 -4.32 -4.71
N ALA A 117 16.83 -3.15 -4.86
CA ALA A 117 17.01 -2.28 -6.03
C ALA A 117 18.25 -1.36 -5.90
N GLY A 118 18.96 -1.40 -4.77
CA GLY A 118 20.11 -0.56 -4.46
C GLY A 118 19.87 0.43 -3.33
N PRO A 119 20.78 1.42 -3.14
CA PRO A 119 20.63 2.41 -2.09
C PRO A 119 19.44 3.32 -2.34
N ILE A 120 18.72 3.61 -1.27
CA ILE A 120 17.53 4.49 -1.26
C ILE A 120 17.84 5.71 -0.41
N ALA A 121 17.71 6.89 -0.98
CA ALA A 121 17.87 8.17 -0.30
C ALA A 121 16.50 8.82 0.01
N PRO A 122 16.42 9.79 0.95
CA PRO A 122 15.20 10.53 1.22
C PRO A 122 14.53 11.11 -0.03
N ILE A 123 15.29 11.62 -0.99
CA ILE A 123 14.76 12.14 -2.26
C ILE A 123 14.00 11.07 -3.07
N ASP A 124 14.43 9.79 -3.02
CA ASP A 124 13.74 8.69 -3.70
C ASP A 124 12.42 8.34 -3.01
N MET A 125 12.38 8.46 -1.68
CA MET A 125 11.15 8.24 -0.89
C MET A 125 10.16 9.40 -1.00
N LEU A 126 10.64 10.63 -1.28
CA LEU A 126 9.77 11.80 -1.48
C LEU A 126 9.19 11.88 -2.88
N TYR A 127 10.01 11.63 -3.90
CA TYR A 127 9.63 11.92 -5.28
C TYR A 127 9.54 10.69 -6.17
N GLY A 128 9.88 9.51 -5.64
CA GLY A 128 9.90 8.26 -6.37
C GLY A 128 11.31 7.81 -6.75
N PHE A 129 11.47 6.51 -7.02
CA PHE A 129 12.77 5.90 -7.28
C PHE A 129 13.39 6.39 -8.59
N ARG A 130 14.35 7.30 -8.48
CA ARG A 130 14.97 8.03 -9.60
C ARG A 130 15.53 7.14 -10.71
N PRO A 131 16.24 6.01 -10.43
CA PRO A 131 16.74 5.15 -11.51
C PRO A 131 15.63 4.57 -12.38
N SER A 132 14.49 4.17 -11.80
CA SER A 132 13.35 3.65 -12.54
C SER A 132 12.68 4.72 -13.41
N MET A 133 12.52 5.92 -12.86
CA MET A 133 11.96 7.05 -13.60
C MET A 133 12.87 7.49 -14.76
N ALA A 134 14.20 7.51 -14.54
CA ALA A 134 15.18 7.79 -15.59
C ALA A 134 15.17 6.75 -16.71
N ALA A 135 14.78 5.52 -16.41
CA ALA A 135 14.56 4.45 -17.39
C ALA A 135 13.18 4.53 -18.10
N GLY A 136 12.39 5.59 -17.84
CA GLY A 136 11.11 5.83 -18.48
C GLY A 136 9.88 5.33 -17.72
N ASN A 137 10.04 4.69 -16.56
CA ASN A 137 8.91 4.27 -15.74
C ASN A 137 8.42 5.43 -14.86
N LEU A 138 7.58 6.30 -15.42
CA LEU A 138 7.02 7.47 -14.73
C LEU A 138 5.91 7.12 -13.72
N TYR A 139 5.38 5.89 -13.73
CA TYR A 139 4.46 5.41 -12.69
C TYR A 139 5.11 5.40 -11.29
N MET A 140 6.44 5.33 -11.23
CA MET A 140 7.20 5.37 -9.96
C MET A 140 7.29 6.75 -9.33
N SER A 141 6.69 7.78 -9.92
CA SER A 141 6.66 9.14 -9.34
C SER A 141 5.70 9.21 -8.15
N HIS A 142 6.18 9.71 -7.00
CA HIS A 142 5.34 9.97 -5.85
C HIS A 142 4.64 11.33 -5.99
N ARG A 143 3.33 11.35 -5.81
CA ARG A 143 2.46 12.52 -5.96
C ARG A 143 1.75 12.90 -4.67
N SER A 144 1.76 11.98 -3.69
CA SER A 144 1.23 12.20 -2.35
C SER A 144 2.14 11.54 -1.31
N GLY A 145 1.83 11.71 -0.04
CA GLY A 145 2.57 11.10 1.05
C GLY A 145 1.82 11.18 2.37
N PHE A 146 2.14 10.27 3.29
CA PHE A 146 1.40 10.07 4.52
C PHE A 146 2.30 10.07 5.74
N THR A 147 1.80 10.60 6.84
CA THR A 147 2.23 10.27 8.19
C THR A 147 1.30 9.17 8.72
N GLN A 148 1.70 8.45 9.76
CA GLN A 148 0.84 7.43 10.37
C GLN A 148 -0.53 8.00 10.77
N LYS A 149 -0.56 9.19 11.37
CA LYS A 149 -1.82 9.85 11.77
C LYS A 149 -2.72 10.16 10.57
N THR A 150 -2.16 10.72 9.50
CA THR A 150 -2.94 11.07 8.31
C THR A 150 -3.42 9.82 7.57
N LEU A 151 -2.59 8.78 7.45
CA LEU A 151 -2.98 7.52 6.80
C LEU A 151 -4.18 6.88 7.53
N ILE A 152 -4.09 6.70 8.85
CA ILE A 152 -5.19 6.16 9.66
C ILE A 152 -6.45 7.02 9.55
N GLY A 153 -6.30 8.35 9.64
CA GLY A 153 -7.42 9.29 9.53
C GLY A 153 -8.11 9.23 8.16
N THR A 154 -7.33 9.06 7.09
CA THR A 154 -7.84 8.96 5.72
C THR A 154 -8.67 7.68 5.56
N PHE A 155 -8.18 6.52 5.98
CA PHE A 155 -8.97 5.28 5.92
C PHE A 155 -10.28 5.39 6.71
N LYS A 156 -10.24 5.93 7.93
CA LYS A 156 -11.46 6.16 8.74
C LYS A 156 -12.45 7.09 8.05
N HIS A 157 -11.97 8.15 7.40
CA HIS A 157 -12.82 9.10 6.68
C HIS A 157 -13.58 8.43 5.52
N PHE A 158 -12.97 7.45 4.86
CA PHE A 158 -13.56 6.72 3.74
C PHE A 158 -14.29 5.41 4.14
N GLY A 159 -14.72 5.30 5.41
CA GLY A 159 -15.67 4.28 5.85
C GLY A 159 -15.06 2.99 6.41
N PHE A 160 -13.74 2.93 6.61
CA PHE A 160 -13.13 1.80 7.31
C PHE A 160 -13.30 1.98 8.82
N GLU A 161 -14.06 1.08 9.46
CA GLU A 161 -14.49 1.27 10.85
C GLU A 161 -13.41 0.91 11.87
N SER A 162 -12.51 -0.03 11.54
CA SER A 162 -11.39 -0.42 12.40
C SER A 162 -10.07 -0.29 11.65
N VAL A 163 -9.16 0.54 12.18
CA VAL A 163 -7.89 0.83 11.52
C VAL A 163 -6.74 0.73 12.52
N ALA A 164 -5.77 -0.14 12.23
CA ALA A 164 -4.50 -0.25 12.93
C ALA A 164 -3.36 0.28 12.06
N GLY A 165 -2.40 0.95 12.67
CA GLY A 165 -1.21 1.45 11.97
C GLY A 165 0.07 1.11 12.73
N SER A 166 1.12 0.81 12.00
CA SER A 166 2.47 0.58 12.51
C SER A 166 3.50 1.30 11.68
N ARG A 167 4.69 1.49 12.24
CA ARG A 167 5.83 2.12 11.58
C ARG A 167 7.01 1.17 11.64
N ARG A 168 7.68 0.97 10.51
CA ARG A 168 8.95 0.26 10.46
C ARG A 168 10.08 1.26 10.22
N GLU A 169 10.67 1.73 11.32
CA GLU A 169 11.64 2.84 11.30
C GLU A 169 12.85 2.58 10.40
N LYS A 170 13.37 1.33 10.41
CA LYS A 170 14.56 0.93 9.63
C LYS A 170 14.41 1.16 8.12
N TYR A 171 13.18 1.08 7.59
CA TYR A 171 12.89 1.17 6.15
C TYR A 171 12.02 2.38 5.80
N PHE A 172 11.73 3.23 6.77
CA PHE A 172 10.97 4.48 6.58
C PHE A 172 9.59 4.23 5.96
N ASP A 173 8.91 3.17 6.36
CA ASP A 173 7.59 2.85 5.85
C ASP A 173 6.53 2.69 6.94
N LEU A 174 5.29 2.91 6.54
CA LEU A 174 4.08 2.74 7.31
C LEU A 174 3.37 1.46 6.88
N PHE A 175 2.74 0.82 7.84
CA PHE A 175 1.82 -0.29 7.67
C PHE A 175 0.45 0.15 8.15
N CYS A 176 -0.58 -0.10 7.36
CA CYS A 176 -1.97 0.18 7.71
C CYS A 176 -2.83 -1.05 7.43
N LEU A 177 -3.54 -1.51 8.44
CA LEU A 177 -4.57 -2.52 8.30
C LEU A 177 -5.91 -1.86 8.60
N ALA A 178 -6.83 -1.93 7.66
CA ALA A 178 -8.13 -1.27 7.74
C ALA A 178 -9.26 -2.23 7.41
N SER A 179 -10.12 -2.52 8.37
CA SER A 179 -11.31 -3.36 8.19
C SER A 179 -12.52 -2.53 7.83
N LYS A 180 -13.30 -3.01 6.85
CA LYS A 180 -14.56 -2.40 6.45
C LYS A 180 -15.58 -2.40 7.58
N LYS A 181 -15.64 -3.50 8.36
CA LYS A 181 -16.50 -3.60 9.55
C LYS A 181 -15.77 -3.21 10.83
N LYS A 182 -16.55 -2.88 11.85
CA LYS A 182 -16.02 -2.69 13.21
C LYS A 182 -15.58 -4.03 13.80
N LEU A 183 -14.31 -4.10 14.20
CA LEU A 183 -13.72 -5.23 14.91
C LEU A 183 -13.53 -4.89 16.38
N PRO A 184 -13.70 -5.86 17.30
CA PRO A 184 -13.18 -5.76 18.66
C PRO A 184 -11.66 -5.50 18.63
N GLU A 185 -11.16 -4.76 19.62
CA GLU A 185 -9.74 -4.36 19.65
C GLU A 185 -8.78 -5.55 19.61
N ASN A 186 -9.10 -6.61 20.36
CA ASN A 186 -8.31 -7.85 20.36
C ASN A 186 -8.26 -8.53 18.97
N GLU A 187 -9.36 -8.54 18.23
CA GLU A 187 -9.41 -9.12 16.88
C GLU A 187 -8.59 -8.28 15.89
N LEU A 188 -8.71 -6.95 15.97
CA LEU A 188 -7.92 -6.04 15.15
C LEU A 188 -6.41 -6.21 15.41
N VAL A 189 -6.01 -6.34 16.67
CA VAL A 189 -4.61 -6.56 17.07
C VAL A 189 -4.10 -7.91 16.55
N GLU A 190 -4.88 -8.99 16.69
CA GLU A 190 -4.46 -10.30 16.18
C GLU A 190 -4.36 -10.33 14.65
N LEU A 191 -5.29 -9.70 13.94
CA LEU A 191 -5.22 -9.57 12.50
C LEU A 191 -3.99 -8.74 12.08
N ALA A 192 -3.70 -7.64 12.78
CA ALA A 192 -2.52 -6.84 12.51
C ALA A 192 -1.22 -7.60 12.73
N LYS A 193 -1.09 -8.42 13.77
CA LYS A 193 0.10 -9.27 14.04
C LYS A 193 0.37 -10.29 12.94
N GLN A 194 -0.65 -10.74 12.20
CA GLN A 194 -0.49 -11.68 11.09
C GLN A 194 0.13 -11.01 9.85
N HIS A 195 -0.06 -9.69 9.71
CA HIS A 195 0.30 -8.95 8.51
C HIS A 195 1.42 -7.93 8.71
N PHE A 196 1.61 -7.42 9.91
CA PHE A 196 2.70 -6.48 10.22
C PHE A 196 4.02 -7.23 10.47
N PRO A 197 5.18 -6.59 10.18
CA PRO A 197 6.51 -7.17 10.41
C PRO A 197 6.83 -7.37 11.89
#